data_7863084eb5ef13ce21ecb16dfaf1d5a1
#
_entry.id   7863084eb5ef13ce21ecb16dfaf1d5a1
#
_cell.length_a   1.000
_cell.length_b   1.000
_cell.length_c   1.000
_cell.angle_alpha   90.00
_cell.angle_beta   90.00
_cell.angle_gamma   90.00
#
_symmetry.space_group_name_H-M   'P 1'
#
loop_
_entity.id
_entity.type
_entity.pdbx_description
1 polymer ?
#
loop_
_entity_poly.entity_id
_entity_poly.type
_entity_poly.pdbx_seq_one_letter_code
_entity_poly.pdbx_strand_id
1 'polypeptide(L)'
;ARSGAPGQSMPSYADRYLNVGFSGGEKKKSEILQLLMLKPRLALLDETDSGLDVDAVKTVAQGVRAYHNAENALIIITHNAKILEGLKVDYVHVLDDAHIVRTGGDELVNEIIEEGFHAVKEDKAE
;
A
#
# COMPACT_ATOMS: atom_id res chain seq x y z
N ALA A 1 -3.53 -28.04 9.45
CA ALA A 1 -2.77 -28.08 8.22
C ALA A 1 -3.45 -29.00 7.23
N ARG A 2 -3.68 -28.52 6.07
CA ARG A 2 -4.20 -29.37 5.01
C ARG A 2 -3.08 -30.18 4.39
N SER A 3 -3.23 -31.45 4.36
CA SER A 3 -2.41 -32.27 3.49
C SER A 3 -3.10 -32.26 2.13
N GLY A 4 -2.51 -31.62 1.16
CA GLY A 4 -3.05 -31.70 -0.18
C GLY A 4 -2.96 -33.10 -0.70
N ALA A 5 -4.04 -33.69 -1.18
CA ALA A 5 -3.97 -34.94 -1.88
C ALA A 5 -3.29 -34.71 -3.23
N PRO A 6 -2.46 -35.64 -3.72
CA PRO A 6 -1.85 -35.52 -5.06
C PRO A 6 -2.92 -35.32 -6.13
N GLY A 7 -2.69 -34.35 -7.01
CA GLY A 7 -3.59 -34.06 -8.11
C GLY A 7 -4.71 -33.09 -7.81
N GLN A 8 -4.80 -32.59 -6.59
CA GLN A 8 -5.77 -31.55 -6.29
C GLN A 8 -5.31 -30.19 -6.83
N SER A 9 -6.27 -29.33 -7.16
CA SER A 9 -5.97 -27.97 -7.57
C SER A 9 -5.28 -27.22 -6.44
N MET A 10 -4.55 -26.15 -6.80
CA MET A 10 -3.91 -25.29 -5.81
C MET A 10 -4.93 -24.81 -4.78
N PRO A 11 -4.59 -24.85 -3.49
CA PRO A 11 -5.47 -24.27 -2.49
C PRO A 11 -5.58 -22.76 -2.69
N SER A 12 -6.71 -22.19 -2.27
CA SER A 12 -6.90 -20.75 -2.25
C SER A 12 -5.93 -20.11 -1.24
N TYR A 13 -5.79 -18.81 -1.29
CA TYR A 13 -4.97 -18.07 -0.31
C TYR A 13 -5.39 -18.36 1.12
N ALA A 14 -6.70 -18.57 1.36
CA ALA A 14 -7.21 -18.84 2.69
C ALA A 14 -6.81 -20.23 3.20
N ASP A 15 -6.53 -21.17 2.31
CA ASP A 15 -6.14 -22.54 2.66
C ASP A 15 -4.65 -22.69 2.92
N ARG A 16 -3.85 -21.72 2.54
CA ARG A 16 -2.40 -21.73 2.77
C ARG A 16 -2.07 -21.24 4.17
N TYR A 17 -0.93 -21.69 4.68
CA TYR A 17 -0.38 -21.05 5.86
C TYR A 17 -0.16 -19.57 5.55
N LEU A 18 -0.49 -18.74 6.52
CA LEU A 18 -0.42 -17.30 6.34
C LEU A 18 0.99 -16.88 5.93
N ASN A 19 1.12 -16.26 4.76
CA ASN A 19 2.37 -15.76 4.20
C ASN A 19 3.47 -16.81 3.96
N VAL A 20 3.15 -18.09 4.02
CA VAL A 20 4.12 -19.16 3.76
C VAL A 20 3.96 -19.66 2.32
N GLY A 21 5.08 -19.69 1.59
CA GLY A 21 5.10 -20.15 0.21
C GLY A 21 4.49 -19.20 -0.81
N PHE A 22 4.14 -17.99 -0.39
CA PHE A 22 3.63 -16.97 -1.29
C PHE A 22 4.79 -16.24 -1.97
N SER A 23 4.57 -15.82 -3.22
CA SER A 23 5.44 -14.85 -3.88
C SER A 23 5.31 -13.48 -3.19
N GLY A 24 6.21 -12.55 -3.52
CA GLY A 24 6.11 -11.18 -3.00
C GLY A 24 4.76 -10.53 -3.30
N GLY A 25 4.29 -10.66 -4.55
CA GLY A 25 2.99 -10.13 -4.94
C GLY A 25 1.82 -10.82 -4.24
N GLU A 26 1.91 -12.12 -4.05
CA GLU A 26 0.88 -12.88 -3.33
C GLU A 26 0.82 -12.48 -1.84
N LYS A 27 1.97 -12.25 -1.23
CA LYS A 27 2.04 -11.77 0.15
C LYS A 27 1.34 -10.42 0.31
N LYS A 28 1.58 -9.50 -0.62
CA LYS A 28 0.96 -8.18 -0.59
C LYS A 28 -0.56 -8.25 -0.78
N LYS A 29 -1.01 -9.08 -1.70
CA LYS A 29 -2.45 -9.32 -1.89
C LYS A 29 -3.09 -9.96 -0.66
N SER A 30 -2.39 -10.89 -0.01
CA SER A 30 -2.84 -11.52 1.23
C SER A 30 -2.96 -10.50 2.36
N GLU A 31 -2.01 -9.58 2.47
CA GLU A 31 -2.07 -8.49 3.46
C GLU A 31 -3.31 -7.61 3.25
N ILE A 32 -3.61 -7.26 2.01
CA ILE A 32 -4.79 -6.46 1.70
C ILE A 32 -6.07 -7.24 1.99
N LEU A 33 -6.11 -8.53 1.69
CA LEU A 33 -7.26 -9.37 2.04
C LEU A 33 -7.50 -9.40 3.55
N GLN A 34 -6.45 -9.55 4.33
CA GLN A 34 -6.54 -9.50 5.78
C GLN A 34 -7.08 -8.17 6.26
N LEU A 35 -6.61 -7.07 5.67
CA LEU A 35 -7.08 -5.73 5.97
C LEU A 35 -8.60 -5.61 5.75
N LEU A 36 -9.09 -6.10 4.63
CA LEU A 36 -10.51 -6.04 4.28
C LEU A 36 -11.37 -6.94 5.17
N MET A 37 -10.84 -8.06 5.62
CA MET A 37 -11.56 -8.99 6.48
C MET A 37 -11.59 -8.55 7.94
N LEU A 38 -10.45 -8.08 8.45
CA LEU A 38 -10.32 -7.69 9.85
C LEU A 38 -10.89 -6.31 10.15
N LYS A 39 -10.88 -5.43 9.15
CA LYS A 39 -11.40 -4.06 9.25
C LYS A 39 -10.91 -3.34 10.51
N PRO A 40 -9.59 -3.25 10.75
CA PRO A 40 -9.07 -2.58 11.93
C PRO A 40 -9.40 -1.10 11.91
N ARG A 41 -9.42 -0.48 13.08
CA ARG A 41 -9.62 0.97 13.18
C ARG A 41 -8.41 1.78 12.72
N LEU A 42 -7.23 1.20 12.84
CA LEU A 42 -5.98 1.80 12.37
C LEU A 42 -5.23 0.77 11.56
N ALA A 43 -4.84 1.13 10.36
CA ALA A 43 -3.98 0.31 9.52
C ALA A 43 -2.68 1.06 9.24
N LEU A 44 -1.58 0.34 9.33
CA LEU A 44 -0.25 0.84 8.99
C LEU A 44 0.29 -0.01 7.85
N LEU A 45 0.43 0.59 6.68
CA LEU A 45 0.90 -0.08 5.48
C LEU A 45 2.32 0.42 5.15
N ASP A 46 3.29 -0.43 5.42
CA ASP A 46 4.70 -0.10 5.21
C ASP A 46 5.19 -0.73 3.92
N GLU A 47 5.35 0.09 2.89
CA GLU A 47 5.81 -0.31 1.57
C GLU A 47 5.07 -1.52 0.98
N THR A 48 3.75 -1.53 1.13
CA THR A 48 2.89 -2.64 0.68
C THR A 48 2.92 -2.80 -0.84
N ASP A 49 3.30 -1.77 -1.56
CA ASP A 49 3.43 -1.75 -3.02
C ASP A 49 4.84 -2.08 -3.52
N SER A 50 5.81 -2.26 -2.62
CA SER A 50 7.20 -2.49 -2.99
C SER A 50 7.39 -3.80 -3.74
N GLY A 51 8.12 -3.73 -4.86
CA GLY A 51 8.44 -4.92 -5.66
C GLY A 51 7.29 -5.46 -6.49
N LEU A 52 6.18 -4.75 -6.59
CA LEU A 52 5.02 -5.16 -7.37
C LEU A 52 5.07 -4.58 -8.79
N ASP A 53 4.50 -5.33 -9.74
CA ASP A 53 4.28 -4.80 -11.07
C ASP A 53 3.09 -3.82 -11.09
N VAL A 54 2.84 -3.19 -12.24
CA VAL A 54 1.82 -2.14 -12.38
C VAL A 54 0.42 -2.67 -12.04
N ASP A 55 0.10 -3.87 -12.49
CA ASP A 55 -1.24 -4.43 -12.26
C ASP A 55 -1.44 -4.81 -10.78
N ALA A 56 -0.41 -5.32 -10.14
CA ALA A 56 -0.45 -5.65 -8.72
C ALA A 56 -0.59 -4.40 -7.86
N VAL A 57 0.11 -3.31 -8.22
CA VAL A 57 -0.03 -2.03 -7.53
C VAL A 57 -1.47 -1.51 -7.63
N LYS A 58 -2.10 -1.63 -8.79
CA LYS A 58 -3.51 -1.24 -8.96
C LYS A 58 -4.44 -2.06 -8.07
N THR A 59 -4.19 -3.35 -7.98
CA THR A 59 -4.99 -4.24 -7.12
C THR A 59 -4.87 -3.85 -5.66
N VAL A 60 -3.65 -3.58 -5.20
CA VAL A 60 -3.39 -3.12 -3.83
C VAL A 60 -4.09 -1.79 -3.58
N ALA A 61 -3.96 -0.84 -4.50
CA ALA A 61 -4.59 0.47 -4.38
C ALA A 61 -6.12 0.38 -4.29
N GLN A 62 -6.72 -0.51 -5.07
CA GLN A 62 -8.16 -0.75 -5.00
C GLN A 62 -8.58 -1.30 -3.64
N GLY A 63 -7.81 -2.23 -3.10
CA GLY A 63 -8.07 -2.80 -1.78
C GLY A 63 -7.95 -1.76 -0.68
N VAL A 64 -6.95 -0.91 -0.75
CA VAL A 64 -6.74 0.18 0.21
C VAL A 64 -7.93 1.16 0.15
N ARG A 65 -8.36 1.53 -1.05
CA ARG A 65 -9.53 2.41 -1.21
C ARG A 65 -10.81 1.78 -0.66
N ALA A 66 -10.98 0.47 -0.85
CA ALA A 66 -12.14 -0.25 -0.32
C ALA A 66 -12.14 -0.29 1.22
N TYR A 67 -10.96 -0.37 1.82
CA TYR A 67 -10.82 -0.36 3.27
C TYR A 67 -11.09 1.00 3.88
N HIS A 68 -10.52 2.06 3.31
CA HIS A 68 -10.50 3.39 3.94
C HIS A 68 -11.87 4.07 3.89
N ASN A 69 -12.32 4.52 5.06
CA ASN A 69 -13.55 5.30 5.20
C ASN A 69 -13.40 6.29 6.36
N ALA A 70 -14.48 7.01 6.69
CA ALA A 70 -14.45 8.04 7.72
C ALA A 70 -14.27 7.49 9.15
N GLU A 71 -14.45 6.18 9.34
CA GLU A 71 -14.40 5.57 10.66
C GLU A 71 -13.07 4.90 10.99
N ASN A 72 -12.16 4.82 10.05
CA ASN A 72 -10.85 4.22 10.27
C ASN A 72 -9.73 5.21 9.94
N ALA A 73 -8.54 4.91 10.45
CA ALA A 73 -7.33 5.68 10.17
C ALA A 73 -6.35 4.80 9.39
N LEU A 74 -5.64 5.43 8.47
CA LEU A 74 -4.73 4.74 7.58
C LEU A 74 -3.44 5.53 7.46
N ILE A 75 -2.31 4.86 7.71
CA ILE A 75 -0.98 5.42 7.50
C ILE A 75 -0.29 4.57 6.44
N ILE A 76 0.15 5.20 5.37
CA ILE A 76 0.84 4.52 4.27
C ILE A 76 2.25 5.07 4.15
N ILE A 77 3.23 4.16 4.18
CA ILE A 77 4.63 4.50 3.91
C ILE A 77 4.96 3.92 2.55
N THR A 78 5.29 4.78 1.60
CA THR A 78 5.61 4.35 0.25
C THR A 78 6.54 5.36 -0.44
N HIS A 79 7.31 4.87 -1.39
CA HIS A 79 8.07 5.71 -2.31
C HIS A 79 7.42 5.75 -3.71
N ASN A 80 6.24 5.17 -3.85
CA ASN A 80 5.49 5.16 -5.11
C ASN A 80 4.13 5.81 -4.91
N ALA A 81 4.01 7.06 -5.32
CA ALA A 81 2.79 7.82 -5.14
C ALA A 81 1.58 7.26 -5.90
N LYS A 82 1.81 6.36 -6.86
CA LYS A 82 0.70 5.77 -7.63
C LYS A 82 -0.25 4.93 -6.78
N ILE A 83 0.22 4.37 -5.67
CA ILE A 83 -0.68 3.65 -4.75
C ILE A 83 -1.72 4.59 -4.13
N LEU A 84 -1.41 5.88 -4.07
CA LEU A 84 -2.28 6.90 -3.47
C LEU A 84 -3.28 7.48 -4.48
N GLU A 85 -3.14 7.15 -5.75
CA GLU A 85 -4.00 7.68 -6.81
C GLU A 85 -5.45 7.28 -6.57
N GLY A 86 -6.34 8.26 -6.56
CA GLY A 86 -7.75 8.04 -6.29
C GLY A 86 -8.10 7.89 -4.82
N LEU A 87 -7.12 7.94 -3.92
CA LEU A 87 -7.33 7.90 -2.48
C LEU A 87 -7.33 9.33 -1.93
N LYS A 88 -8.32 9.66 -1.11
CA LYS A 88 -8.33 10.97 -0.45
C LYS A 88 -7.35 10.94 0.73
N VAL A 89 -6.34 11.79 0.66
CA VAL A 89 -5.28 11.87 1.65
C VAL A 89 -5.44 13.16 2.45
N ASP A 90 -5.48 13.04 3.76
CA ASP A 90 -5.62 14.21 4.64
C ASP A 90 -4.28 14.89 4.88
N TYR A 91 -3.23 14.11 5.11
CA TYR A 91 -1.89 14.63 5.42
C TYR A 91 -0.83 13.85 4.66
N VAL A 92 0.14 14.58 4.13
CA VAL A 92 1.29 14.00 3.44
C VAL A 92 2.56 14.56 4.06
N HIS A 93 3.49 13.68 4.39
CA HIS A 93 4.81 14.06 4.88
C HIS A 93 5.85 13.46 3.95
N VAL A 94 6.68 14.31 3.36
CA VAL A 94 7.79 13.87 2.52
C VAL A 94 9.04 13.78 3.37
N LEU A 95 9.65 12.59 3.40
CA LEU A 95 10.87 12.34 4.17
C LEU A 95 12.07 12.26 3.24
N ASP A 96 13.17 12.88 3.66
CA ASP A 96 14.45 12.78 2.99
C ASP A 96 15.53 12.79 4.06
N ASP A 97 16.44 11.81 3.98
CA ASP A 97 17.56 11.66 4.91
C ASP A 97 17.08 11.72 6.39
N ALA A 98 16.03 10.96 6.68
CA ALA A 98 15.42 10.84 8.01
C ALA A 98 14.80 12.14 8.56
N HIS A 99 14.58 13.13 7.70
CA HIS A 99 13.92 14.38 8.06
C HIS A 99 12.65 14.60 7.25
N ILE A 100 11.64 15.18 7.88
CA ILE A 100 10.46 15.65 7.15
C ILE A 100 10.83 16.95 6.46
N VAL A 101 10.90 16.92 5.14
CA VAL A 101 11.30 18.07 4.34
C VAL A 101 10.10 18.85 3.82
N ARG A 102 8.93 18.23 3.76
CA ARG A 102 7.73 18.89 3.29
C ARG A 102 6.49 18.24 3.90
N THR A 103 5.49 19.05 4.21
CA THR A 103 4.19 18.58 4.72
C THR A 103 3.09 19.31 3.97
N GLY A 104 2.07 18.56 3.57
CA GLY A 104 0.93 19.12 2.86
C GLY A 104 -0.27 18.19 2.91
N GLY A 105 -1.23 18.46 2.06
CA GLY A 105 -2.43 17.66 1.92
C GLY A 105 -2.46 16.90 0.60
N ASP A 106 -3.67 16.67 0.11
CA ASP A 106 -3.90 15.89 -1.10
C ASP A 106 -3.23 16.49 -2.34
N GLU A 107 -3.11 17.81 -2.38
CA GLU A 107 -2.41 18.52 -3.47
C GLU A 107 -0.94 18.10 -3.59
N LEU A 108 -0.31 17.76 -2.48
CA LEU A 108 1.08 17.31 -2.50
C LEU A 108 1.23 15.94 -3.15
N VAL A 109 0.25 15.08 -3.01
CA VAL A 109 0.22 13.78 -3.70
C VAL A 109 0.23 14.00 -5.21
N ASN A 110 -0.62 14.88 -5.70
CA ASN A 110 -0.70 15.17 -7.14
C ASN A 110 0.60 15.77 -7.66
N GLU A 111 1.20 16.66 -6.90
CA GLU A 111 2.49 17.26 -7.24
C GLU A 111 3.58 16.20 -7.35
N ILE A 112 3.62 15.25 -6.43
CA ILE A 112 4.59 14.14 -6.45
C ILE A 112 4.36 13.25 -7.66
N ILE A 113 3.11 12.94 -7.99
CA ILE A 113 2.77 12.10 -9.14
C ILE A 113 3.20 12.78 -10.44
N GLU A 114 2.97 14.07 -10.58
CA GLU A 114 3.27 14.81 -11.80
C GLU A 114 4.76 15.15 -11.95
N GLU A 115 5.41 15.57 -10.88
CA GLU A 115 6.76 16.12 -10.92
C GLU A 115 7.84 15.22 -10.33
N GLY A 116 7.43 14.22 -9.55
CA GLY A 116 8.34 13.30 -8.88
C GLY A 116 8.85 13.81 -7.54
N PHE A 117 9.48 12.91 -6.79
CA PHE A 117 9.95 13.21 -5.45
C PHE A 117 11.07 14.26 -5.42
N HIS A 118 11.95 14.25 -6.40
CA HIS A 118 13.10 15.17 -6.44
C HIS A 118 12.65 16.63 -6.52
N ALA A 119 11.73 16.93 -7.43
CA ALA A 119 11.21 18.29 -7.58
C ALA A 119 10.54 18.80 -6.32
N VAL A 120 9.78 17.93 -5.66
CA VAL A 120 9.07 18.28 -4.42
C VAL A 120 10.04 18.55 -3.27
N LYS A 121 11.17 17.84 -3.22
CA LYS A 121 12.20 18.06 -2.21
C LYS A 121 12.98 19.35 -2.47
N GLU A 122 13.27 19.64 -3.72
CA GLU A 122 14.04 20.83 -4.11
C GLU A 122 13.32 22.13 -3.78
N ASP A 123 12.01 22.18 -3.94
CA ASP A 123 11.20 23.35 -3.62
C ASP A 123 11.39 23.83 -2.19
N LYS A 124 11.81 22.99 -1.30
CA LYS A 124 12.02 23.35 0.10
C LYS A 124 13.46 23.77 0.42
N ALA A 125 14.37 23.52 -0.46
CA ALA A 125 15.77 23.88 -0.26
C ALA A 125 16.04 25.37 -0.44
N GLU A 126 15.03 26.14 -0.82
CA GLU A 126 15.14 27.61 -0.99
C GLU A 126 14.87 28.36 0.35
#